data_d51f1d76c3b897afb79910e665c7761a
#
_entry.id   d51f1d76c3b897afb79910e665c7761a
#
_cell.length_a   1.000
_cell.length_b   1.000
_cell.length_c   1.000
_cell.angle_alpha   90.00
_cell.angle_beta   90.00
_cell.angle_gamma   90.00
#
_symmetry.space_group_name_H-M   'P 1'
#
loop_
_entity.id
_entity.type
_entity.pdbx_description
1 polymer ?
#
loop_
_entity_poly.entity_id
_entity_poly.type
_entity_poly.pdbx_seq_one_letter_code
_entity_poly.pdbx_strand_id
1 'polypeptide(L)' 'MMEKLTIYWNTKLLGRYPGYLERIRKRFGITKGMTVNGETDVEIKAEDMDDLLATERAGYITIRRKPQ' A
#
# COMPACT_ATOMS: atom_id res chain seq x y z
N MET A 1 -11.15 13.04 3.93
CA MET A 1 -10.78 12.33 5.14
C MET A 1 -9.71 11.30 4.84
N MET A 2 -8.70 11.20 5.70
CA MET A 2 -7.59 10.25 5.48
C MET A 2 -7.74 9.09 6.45
N GLU A 3 -7.44 7.87 5.99
CA GLU A 3 -7.38 6.71 6.85
C GLU A 3 -5.93 6.31 7.08
N LYS A 4 -5.58 6.00 8.32
CA LYS A 4 -4.26 5.50 8.68
C LYS A 4 -4.27 3.98 8.60
N LEU A 5 -3.37 3.45 7.81
CA LEU A 5 -3.28 2.02 7.52
C LEU A 5 -1.85 1.56 7.56
N THR A 6 -1.67 0.25 7.66
CA THR A 6 -0.37 -0.38 7.42
C THR A 6 -0.50 -1.22 6.17
N ILE A 7 0.39 -1.01 5.21
CA ILE A 7 0.44 -1.80 3.99
C ILE A 7 1.58 -2.81 4.09
N TYR A 8 1.25 -4.08 3.87
CA TYR A 8 2.23 -5.16 3.75
C TYR A 8 2.43 -5.43 2.26
N TRP A 9 3.66 -5.28 1.80
CA TRP A 9 3.99 -5.46 0.40
C TRP A 9 4.25 -6.93 0.09
N ASN A 10 3.61 -7.45 -0.97
CA ASN A 10 3.89 -8.78 -1.46
C ASN A 10 5.16 -8.74 -2.29
N THR A 11 6.30 -8.86 -1.64
CA THR A 11 7.60 -8.70 -2.30
C THR A 11 7.87 -9.80 -3.34
N LYS A 12 7.29 -10.99 -3.16
CA LYS A 12 7.45 -12.06 -4.14
C LYS A 12 6.79 -11.69 -5.46
N LEU A 13 5.56 -11.20 -5.40
CA LEU A 13 4.83 -10.81 -6.61
C LEU A 13 5.40 -9.55 -7.21
N LEU A 14 5.66 -8.54 -6.38
CA LEU A 14 6.18 -7.26 -6.85
C LEU A 14 7.58 -7.38 -7.44
N GLY A 15 8.37 -8.35 -6.97
CA GLY A 15 9.69 -8.60 -7.51
C GLY A 15 9.68 -9.08 -8.96
N ARG A 16 8.55 -9.62 -9.44
CA ARG A 16 8.39 -10.04 -10.83
C ARG A 16 8.09 -8.87 -11.76
N TYR A 17 7.71 -7.73 -11.22
CA TYR A 17 7.30 -6.56 -11.99
C TYR A 17 8.11 -5.36 -11.54
N PRO A 18 9.35 -5.20 -12.06
CA PRO A 18 10.20 -4.07 -11.66
C PRO A 18 9.50 -2.74 -11.86
N GLY A 19 9.60 -1.87 -10.86
CA GLY A 19 8.96 -0.57 -10.90
C GLY A 19 7.50 -0.52 -10.47
N TYR A 20 6.85 -1.66 -10.28
CA TYR A 20 5.44 -1.68 -9.91
C TYR A 20 5.20 -1.14 -8.51
N LEU A 21 6.10 -1.43 -7.58
CA LEU A 21 6.06 -0.89 -6.23
C LEU A 21 6.04 0.65 -6.26
N GLU A 22 6.93 1.23 -7.05
CA GLU A 22 7.01 2.68 -7.20
C GLU A 22 5.74 3.26 -7.80
N ARG A 23 5.12 2.56 -8.74
CA ARG A 23 3.87 3.00 -9.35
C ARG A 23 2.74 3.03 -8.33
N ILE A 24 2.66 2.02 -7.47
CA ILE A 24 1.66 1.96 -6.41
C ILE A 24 1.89 3.11 -5.42
N ARG A 25 3.13 3.35 -5.03
CA ARG A 25 3.47 4.46 -4.15
C ARG A 25 3.04 5.80 -4.74
N LYS A 26 3.33 5.99 -6.01
CA LYS A 26 2.98 7.22 -6.71
C LYS A 26 1.48 7.42 -6.80
N ARG A 27 0.76 6.34 -7.12
CA ARG A 27 -0.70 6.39 -7.29
C ARG A 27 -1.40 6.83 -6.01
N PHE A 28 -0.92 6.36 -4.86
CA PHE A 28 -1.56 6.61 -3.57
C PHE A 28 -0.84 7.66 -2.72
N GLY A 29 0.16 8.32 -3.27
CA GLY A 29 0.87 9.37 -2.55
C GLY A 29 1.70 8.88 -1.38
N ILE A 30 2.17 7.63 -1.44
CA ILE A 30 2.99 7.03 -0.39
C ILE A 30 4.44 7.44 -0.62
N THR A 31 4.80 8.67 -0.26
CA THR A 31 6.10 9.24 -0.65
C THR A 31 7.18 9.11 0.42
N LYS A 32 6.81 8.89 1.68
CA LYS A 32 7.77 8.95 2.78
C LYS A 32 7.62 7.84 3.81
N GLY A 33 7.01 6.75 3.44
CA GLY A 33 6.88 5.65 4.38
C GLY A 33 8.19 4.90 4.54
N MET A 34 8.70 4.80 5.76
CA MET A 34 9.77 3.85 6.02
C MET A 34 9.18 2.44 5.96
N THR A 35 9.78 1.61 5.12
CA THR A 35 9.38 0.21 5.07
C THR A 35 10.23 -0.57 6.06
N VAL A 36 9.57 -1.13 7.08
CA VAL A 36 10.22 -1.95 8.09
C VAL A 36 9.58 -3.33 8.02
N ASN A 37 10.38 -4.36 7.79
CA ASN A 37 9.90 -5.75 7.66
C ASN A 37 8.79 -5.92 6.61
N GLY A 38 8.87 -5.17 5.49
CA GLY A 38 7.88 -5.25 4.44
C GLY A 38 6.59 -4.49 4.72
N GLU A 39 6.55 -3.70 5.80
CA GLU A 39 5.39 -2.93 6.21
C GLU A 39 5.64 -1.44 6.03
N THR A 40 4.62 -0.72 5.57
CA THR A 40 4.68 0.74 5.46
C THR A 40 3.43 1.35 6.06
N ASP A 41 3.59 2.25 7.02
CA ASP A 41 2.47 3.01 7.58
C ASP A 41 2.13 4.14 6.62
N VAL A 42 0.86 4.26 6.27
CA VAL A 42 0.41 5.23 5.26
C VAL A 42 -0.86 5.93 5.69
N GLU A 43 -1.10 7.07 5.09
CA GLU A 43 -2.40 7.76 5.18
C GLU A 43 -2.98 7.79 3.78
N ILE A 44 -4.18 7.24 3.63
CA ILE A 44 -4.85 7.10 2.33
C ILE A 44 -6.13 7.91 2.35
N LYS A 45 -6.36 8.65 1.28
CA LYS A 45 -7.61 9.40 1.10
C LYS A 45 -8.79 8.44 0.99
N ALA A 46 -9.91 8.79 1.61
CA ALA A 46 -11.11 7.96 1.56
C ALA A 46 -11.52 7.67 0.11
N GLU A 47 -11.36 8.64 -0.78
CA GLU A 47 -11.70 8.49 -2.20
C GLU A 47 -10.80 7.50 -2.93
N ASP A 48 -9.62 7.20 -2.40
CA ASP A 48 -8.67 6.26 -3.00
C ASP A 48 -8.78 4.86 -2.42
N MET A 49 -9.62 4.67 -1.40
CA MET A 49 -9.72 3.37 -0.72
C MET A 49 -10.21 2.26 -1.65
N ASP A 50 -11.15 2.55 -2.54
CA ASP A 50 -11.66 1.53 -3.46
C ASP A 50 -10.55 0.99 -4.36
N ASP A 51 -9.70 1.87 -4.88
CA ASP A 51 -8.58 1.48 -5.73
C ASP A 51 -7.52 0.73 -4.92
N LEU A 52 -7.30 1.14 -3.68
CA LEU A 52 -6.35 0.46 -2.81
C LEU A 52 -6.84 -0.96 -2.50
N LEU A 53 -8.14 -1.13 -2.23
CA LEU A 53 -8.71 -2.45 -2.00
C LEU A 53 -8.64 -3.33 -3.25
N ALA A 54 -8.79 -2.76 -4.43
CA ALA A 54 -8.62 -3.48 -5.68
C ALA A 54 -7.17 -3.97 -5.84
N THR A 55 -6.21 -3.15 -5.44
CA THR A 55 -4.79 -3.53 -5.44
C THR A 55 -4.53 -4.70 -4.48
N GLU A 56 -5.19 -4.68 -3.33
CA GLU A 56 -5.11 -5.79 -2.38
C GLU A 56 -5.69 -7.08 -2.97
N ARG A 57 -6.84 -6.99 -3.62
CA ARG A 57 -7.48 -8.14 -4.26
C ARG A 57 -6.62 -8.75 -5.35
N ALA A 58 -5.84 -7.92 -6.03
CA ALA A 58 -4.92 -8.38 -7.05
C ALA A 58 -3.72 -9.13 -6.47
N GLY A 59 -3.51 -9.04 -5.16
CA GLY A 59 -2.47 -9.78 -4.47
C GLY A 59 -1.16 -9.03 -4.27
N TYR A 60 -1.09 -7.77 -4.65
CA TYR A 60 0.15 -6.99 -4.55
C TYR A 60 0.43 -6.50 -3.15
N ILE A 61 -0.60 -6.28 -2.36
CA ILE A 61 -0.48 -5.74 -1.00
C ILE A 61 -1.48 -6.43 -0.08
N THR A 62 -1.25 -6.29 1.23
CA THR A 62 -2.24 -6.62 2.26
C THR A 62 -2.42 -5.38 3.11
N ILE A 63 -3.67 -5.01 3.35
CA ILE A 63 -4.00 -3.82 4.12
C ILE A 63 -4.39 -4.23 5.52
N ARG A 64 -3.79 -3.57 6.51
CA ARG A 64 -4.19 -3.72 7.91
C ARG A 64 -4.52 -2.37 8.48
N ARG A 65 -5.69 -2.28 9.11
CA ARG A 65 -6.09 -1.08 9.84
C ARG A 65 -5.54 -1.16 11.25
N LYS A 66 -4.94 -0.05 11.70
CA LYS A 66 -4.46 0.00 13.08
C LYS A 66 -5.66 0.03 14.02
N PRO A 67 -5.65 -0.76 15.09
CA PRO A 67 -6.67 -0.64 16.14
C PRO A 67 -6.54 0.73 16.79
N GLN A 68 -7.66 1.33 17.01
CA GLN A 68 -7.70 2.63 17.70
C GLN A 68 -7.63 2.43 19.20
#